data_aea4b5c0f61376d200019213c1b76556
#
_entry.id   aea4b5c0f61376d200019213c1b76556
#
_cell.length_a   1.000
_cell.length_b   1.000
_cell.length_c   1.000
_cell.angle_alpha   90.00
_cell.angle_beta   90.00
_cell.angle_gamma   90.00
#
_symmetry.space_group_name_H-M   'P 1'
#
loop_
_entity.id
_entity.type
_entity.pdbx_description
1 polymer ?
#
loop_
_entity_poly.entity_id
_entity_poly.type
_entity_poly.pdbx_seq_one_letter_code
_entity_poly.pdbx_strand_id
1 'polypeptide(L)'
;MNQYIERVLAETKAKNANEPEFLQTVEEVLSSLEPVIAAHPEYEKAALLERMVEPERVIEFRVTWEDDNHAWHVNRGYRVQYSAALGPYKGGIRFDPSVNLSIVKFLGFEQVFKDAMTGLPIGGAKGGSDFDPRGKSDAEVMRFCQAFITELYRHIGQDIDCPAGDLGCGGREIGYMYGQYRRIVGAAEFGALSGKAVTTGGSIMRPEATGFGAVYYLVEALAHDGESIEGKRIAMSSYGNVGWGIMKKAAELGAKVTYFAGPDGYIHDPDGVSTEEKLNYILEMRAKDPMHCQPYAERFDCEFVPNTKCWGVKDVDIYMPAATQNDVNMDWAKKIAESGVKYYIEVANMPTTNDALEFLKEQKHMVVAPSKAVNAGGVSVSELEMAQNAERLYWTAEEVDAKLKGIMKNIYHSSVEVAERYGLGYDLVAGANIVGFQKVADAMMAQGIF
;
A
#
# COMPACT_ATOMS: atom_id res chain seq x y z
N MET A 1 -3.84 27.13 -10.49
CA MET A 1 -4.02 26.53 -9.15
C MET A 1 -4.86 27.48 -8.30
N ASN A 2 -5.74 26.96 -7.45
CA ASN A 2 -6.57 27.75 -6.53
C ASN A 2 -5.69 28.52 -5.52
N GLN A 3 -6.00 29.80 -5.25
CA GLN A 3 -5.19 30.67 -4.35
C GLN A 3 -5.07 30.11 -2.92
N TYR A 4 -6.10 29.44 -2.42
CA TYR A 4 -6.06 28.77 -1.11
C TYR A 4 -5.02 27.66 -1.08
N ILE A 5 -5.01 26.79 -2.10
CA ILE A 5 -4.01 25.72 -2.24
C ILE A 5 -2.59 26.31 -2.32
N GLU A 6 -2.39 27.34 -3.16
CA GLU A 6 -1.07 28.00 -3.31
C GLU A 6 -0.54 28.55 -1.98
N ARG A 7 -1.41 29.21 -1.20
CA ARG A 7 -1.07 29.74 0.11
C ARG A 7 -0.66 28.62 1.09
N VAL A 8 -1.48 27.58 1.20
CA VAL A 8 -1.19 26.43 2.11
C VAL A 8 0.11 25.73 1.70
N LEU A 9 0.34 25.51 0.40
CA LEU A 9 1.60 24.94 -0.09
C LEU A 9 2.82 25.79 0.27
N ALA A 10 2.73 27.11 0.09
CA ALA A 10 3.82 28.02 0.44
C ALA A 10 4.13 27.99 1.94
N GLU A 11 3.11 28.03 2.80
CA GLU A 11 3.25 27.93 4.25
C GLU A 11 3.83 26.57 4.69
N THR A 12 3.37 25.48 4.09
CA THR A 12 3.87 24.13 4.38
C THR A 12 5.33 23.97 3.96
N LYS A 13 5.73 24.49 2.79
CA LYS A 13 7.11 24.52 2.32
C LYS A 13 8.01 25.32 3.27
N ALA A 14 7.54 26.45 3.77
CA ALA A 14 8.32 27.26 4.71
C ALA A 14 8.54 26.57 6.07
N LYS A 15 7.52 25.85 6.57
CA LYS A 15 7.63 25.13 7.85
C LYS A 15 8.49 23.86 7.76
N ASN A 16 8.49 23.17 6.63
CA ASN A 16 9.08 21.83 6.48
C ASN A 16 10.23 21.79 5.46
N ALA A 17 11.03 22.85 5.37
CA ALA A 17 12.06 23.01 4.34
C ALA A 17 13.09 21.86 4.26
N ASN A 18 13.26 21.08 5.33
CA ASN A 18 14.17 19.92 5.39
C ASN A 18 13.48 18.57 5.17
N GLU A 19 12.24 18.55 4.68
CA GLU A 19 11.42 17.36 4.50
C GLU A 19 10.96 17.20 3.03
N PRO A 20 11.90 16.94 2.09
CA PRO A 20 11.61 16.99 0.65
C PRO A 20 10.58 15.97 0.20
N GLU A 21 10.60 14.74 0.72
CA GLU A 21 9.66 13.67 0.34
C GLU A 21 8.23 14.02 0.80
N PHE A 22 8.11 14.59 2.00
CA PHE A 22 6.82 15.05 2.51
C PHE A 22 6.27 16.20 1.68
N LEU A 23 7.09 17.20 1.36
CA LEU A 23 6.67 18.36 0.57
C LEU A 23 6.23 17.97 -0.85
N GLN A 24 6.94 17.05 -1.49
CA GLN A 24 6.57 16.55 -2.82
C GLN A 24 5.18 15.93 -2.80
N THR A 25 4.90 15.09 -1.80
CA THR A 25 3.60 14.40 -1.69
C THR A 25 2.47 15.36 -1.36
N VAL A 26 2.70 16.35 -0.49
CA VAL A 26 1.68 17.37 -0.19
C VAL A 26 1.35 18.18 -1.45
N GLU A 27 2.35 18.60 -2.23
CA GLU A 27 2.13 19.33 -3.48
C GLU A 27 1.33 18.52 -4.50
N GLU A 28 1.66 17.23 -4.68
CA GLU A 28 0.95 16.32 -5.57
C GLU A 28 -0.52 16.15 -5.17
N VAL A 29 -0.76 15.84 -3.89
CA VAL A 29 -2.13 15.61 -3.41
C VAL A 29 -2.96 16.89 -3.48
N LEU A 30 -2.48 18.01 -2.92
CA LEU A 30 -3.26 19.25 -2.89
C LEU A 30 -3.55 19.79 -4.30
N SER A 31 -2.62 19.64 -5.26
CA SER A 31 -2.83 20.05 -6.64
C SER A 31 -3.98 19.29 -7.30
N SER A 32 -4.16 18.01 -6.97
CA SER A 32 -5.25 17.17 -7.49
C SER A 32 -6.63 17.54 -6.93
N LEU A 33 -6.68 18.32 -5.84
CA LEU A 33 -7.92 18.70 -5.15
C LEU A 33 -8.55 20.00 -5.65
N GLU A 34 -7.96 20.67 -6.64
CA GLU A 34 -8.43 21.97 -7.13
C GLU A 34 -9.93 22.02 -7.46
N PRO A 35 -10.53 21.02 -8.17
CA PRO A 35 -11.96 21.03 -8.47
C PRO A 35 -12.84 20.98 -7.20
N VAL A 36 -12.43 20.24 -6.19
CA VAL A 36 -13.17 20.09 -4.92
C VAL A 36 -13.07 21.38 -4.10
N ILE A 37 -11.88 21.94 -3.97
CA ILE A 37 -11.66 23.17 -3.20
C ILE A 37 -12.40 24.34 -3.83
N ALA A 38 -12.46 24.40 -5.15
CA ALA A 38 -13.24 25.44 -5.85
C ALA A 38 -14.75 25.34 -5.60
N ALA A 39 -15.27 24.12 -5.43
CA ALA A 39 -16.68 23.86 -5.14
C ALA A 39 -17.07 24.07 -3.67
N HIS A 40 -16.10 24.09 -2.74
CA HIS A 40 -16.32 24.08 -1.29
C HIS A 40 -15.58 25.21 -0.56
N PRO A 41 -16.02 26.50 -0.73
CA PRO A 41 -15.36 27.65 -0.07
C PRO A 41 -15.41 27.61 1.47
N GLU A 42 -16.26 26.78 2.06
CA GLU A 42 -16.32 26.53 3.50
C GLU A 42 -15.05 25.86 4.03
N TYR A 43 -14.31 25.11 3.23
CA TYR A 43 -13.09 24.44 3.64
C TYR A 43 -11.97 25.44 3.99
N GLU A 44 -11.86 26.55 3.23
CA GLU A 44 -10.91 27.61 3.57
C GLU A 44 -11.28 28.30 4.89
N LYS A 45 -12.58 28.58 5.11
CA LYS A 45 -13.05 29.18 6.38
C LYS A 45 -12.75 28.32 7.60
N ALA A 46 -12.72 27.00 7.42
CA ALA A 46 -12.41 26.02 8.47
C ALA A 46 -10.91 25.74 8.59
N ALA A 47 -10.04 26.39 7.79
CA ALA A 47 -8.60 26.09 7.70
C ALA A 47 -8.35 24.59 7.49
N LEU A 48 -9.15 23.96 6.63
CA LEU A 48 -9.18 22.51 6.49
C LEU A 48 -7.86 21.96 5.95
N LEU A 49 -7.31 22.58 4.90
CA LEU A 49 -6.05 22.12 4.30
C LEU A 49 -4.86 22.34 5.23
N GLU A 50 -4.82 23.46 5.96
CA GLU A 50 -3.77 23.72 6.97
C GLU A 50 -3.76 22.63 8.05
N ARG A 51 -4.93 22.22 8.51
CA ARG A 51 -5.09 21.12 9.50
C ARG A 51 -4.73 19.76 8.90
N MET A 52 -5.04 19.55 7.64
CA MET A 52 -4.84 18.28 6.96
C MET A 52 -3.36 18.02 6.63
N VAL A 53 -2.57 19.06 6.33
CA VAL A 53 -1.13 18.93 6.06
C VAL A 53 -0.28 18.89 7.33
N GLU A 54 -0.87 19.14 8.49
CA GLU A 54 -0.17 19.05 9.78
C GLU A 54 -0.57 17.75 10.49
N PRO A 55 0.37 16.83 10.82
CA PRO A 55 0.03 15.62 11.56
C PRO A 55 -0.44 15.97 12.98
N GLU A 56 -1.41 15.22 13.50
CA GLU A 56 -1.90 15.43 14.87
C GLU A 56 -0.81 15.21 15.92
N ARG A 57 0.09 14.24 15.70
CA ARG A 57 1.22 13.97 16.61
C ARG A 57 2.40 13.37 15.87
N VAL A 58 3.59 13.79 16.26
CA VAL A 58 4.88 13.18 15.88
C VAL A 58 5.55 12.67 17.14
N ILE A 59 5.87 11.38 17.18
CA ILE A 59 6.56 10.73 18.27
C ILE A 59 7.90 10.25 17.73
N GLU A 60 8.99 10.80 18.27
CA GLU A 60 10.36 10.42 17.94
C GLU A 60 11.05 9.93 19.21
N PHE A 61 11.73 8.78 19.12
CA PHE A 61 12.34 8.16 20.28
C PHE A 61 13.61 7.41 19.91
N ARG A 62 14.47 7.23 20.92
CA ARG A 62 15.70 6.44 20.82
C ARG A 62 15.38 4.96 21.06
N VAL A 63 15.92 4.09 20.21
CA VAL A 63 15.87 2.63 20.38
C VAL A 63 17.29 2.14 20.64
N THR A 64 17.55 1.62 21.83
CA THR A 64 18.83 1.03 22.22
C THR A 64 18.71 -0.50 22.31
N TRP A 65 19.61 -1.20 21.64
CA TRP A 65 19.60 -2.66 21.61
C TRP A 65 21.02 -3.23 21.54
N GLU A 66 21.18 -4.53 21.84
CA GLU A 66 22.44 -5.23 21.87
C GLU A 66 22.47 -6.29 20.76
N ASP A 67 23.58 -6.36 20.00
CA ASP A 67 23.80 -7.40 18.99
C ASP A 67 24.29 -8.72 19.60
N ASP A 68 24.54 -9.72 18.76
CA ASP A 68 24.99 -11.05 19.21
C ASP A 68 26.46 -11.05 19.70
N ASN A 69 27.21 -9.98 19.45
CA ASN A 69 28.57 -9.78 19.95
C ASN A 69 28.61 -8.93 21.22
N HIS A 70 27.44 -8.64 21.83
CA HIS A 70 27.30 -7.79 23.00
C HIS A 70 27.67 -6.32 22.77
N ALA A 71 27.69 -5.87 21.50
CA ALA A 71 27.85 -4.47 21.18
C ALA A 71 26.51 -3.71 21.25
N TRP A 72 26.54 -2.51 21.80
CA TRP A 72 25.33 -1.68 21.93
C TRP A 72 25.15 -0.80 20.71
N HIS A 73 23.93 -0.78 20.21
CA HIS A 73 23.50 0.01 19.05
C HIS A 73 22.39 0.97 19.43
N VAL A 74 22.33 2.08 18.70
CA VAL A 74 21.30 3.12 18.88
C VAL A 74 20.70 3.43 17.53
N ASN A 75 19.40 3.28 17.43
CA ASN A 75 18.58 3.66 16.29
C ASN A 75 17.56 4.72 16.71
N ARG A 76 16.98 5.38 15.72
CA ARG A 76 15.90 6.33 15.92
C ARG A 76 14.57 5.67 15.49
N GLY A 77 13.58 5.74 16.38
CA GLY A 77 12.23 5.29 16.11
C GLY A 77 11.28 6.45 15.89
N TYR A 78 10.27 6.25 15.02
CA TYR A 78 9.26 7.24 14.69
C TYR A 78 7.87 6.61 14.70
N ARG A 79 6.87 7.40 15.16
CA ARG A 79 5.45 7.19 14.89
C ARG A 79 4.80 8.52 14.60
N VAL A 80 4.30 8.71 13.38
CA VAL A 80 3.48 9.85 12.99
C VAL A 80 2.02 9.41 13.03
N GLN A 81 1.30 9.86 14.03
CA GLN A 81 -0.16 9.76 14.16
C GLN A 81 -0.74 10.92 13.38
N TYR A 82 -1.13 10.63 12.11
CA TYR A 82 -1.39 11.70 11.17
C TYR A 82 -2.79 12.27 11.31
N SER A 83 -3.82 11.44 11.29
CA SER A 83 -5.21 11.85 11.48
C SER A 83 -6.05 10.72 12.06
N ALA A 84 -6.81 11.01 13.11
CA ALA A 84 -7.80 10.12 13.72
C ALA A 84 -9.25 10.51 13.34
N ALA A 85 -9.46 11.37 12.35
CA ALA A 85 -10.78 11.88 12.00
C ALA A 85 -11.79 10.77 11.66
N LEU A 86 -11.35 9.64 11.10
CA LEU A 86 -12.22 8.51 10.74
C LEU A 86 -12.20 7.34 11.73
N GLY A 87 -11.24 7.30 12.65
CA GLY A 87 -11.10 6.21 13.61
C GLY A 87 -9.67 6.10 14.16
N PRO A 88 -9.32 5.01 14.86
CA PRO A 88 -7.99 4.80 15.40
C PRO A 88 -6.91 4.96 14.32
N TYR A 89 -5.77 5.55 14.70
CA TYR A 89 -4.65 5.67 13.77
C TYR A 89 -4.23 4.31 13.24
N LYS A 90 -3.99 4.21 11.95
CA LYS A 90 -3.64 2.96 11.26
C LYS A 90 -2.52 3.17 10.27
N GLY A 91 -1.56 2.26 10.23
CA GLY A 91 -0.49 2.26 9.25
C GLY A 91 0.74 1.48 9.67
N GLY A 92 1.55 1.09 8.68
CA GLY A 92 2.69 0.20 8.87
C GLY A 92 3.88 0.83 9.60
N ILE A 93 4.76 -0.04 10.11
CA ILE A 93 6.08 0.28 10.63
C ILE A 93 7.11 -0.20 9.62
N ARG A 94 7.99 0.69 9.15
CA ARG A 94 9.07 0.40 8.20
C ARG A 94 10.40 0.31 8.90
N PHE A 95 11.16 -0.77 8.65
CA PHE A 95 12.54 -0.90 9.11
C PHE A 95 13.48 -0.90 7.90
N ASP A 96 14.14 0.24 7.69
CA ASP A 96 15.09 0.42 6.58
C ASP A 96 16.04 1.58 6.91
N PRO A 97 17.34 1.50 6.57
CA PRO A 97 18.30 2.57 6.85
C PRO A 97 17.95 3.95 6.29
N SER A 98 17.09 4.01 5.27
CA SER A 98 16.64 5.26 4.67
C SER A 98 15.58 5.99 5.49
N VAL A 99 14.97 5.34 6.49
CA VAL A 99 13.86 5.91 7.27
C VAL A 99 14.31 7.15 8.04
N ASN A 100 13.58 8.22 7.79
CA ASN A 100 13.69 9.50 8.49
C ASN A 100 12.30 10.11 8.70
N LEU A 101 12.22 11.25 9.39
CA LEU A 101 10.93 11.89 9.69
C LEU A 101 10.16 12.30 8.41
N SER A 102 10.84 12.85 7.40
CA SER A 102 10.22 13.25 6.13
C SER A 102 9.52 12.07 5.46
N ILE A 103 10.21 10.92 5.39
CA ILE A 103 9.65 9.67 4.82
C ILE A 103 8.44 9.18 5.62
N VAL A 104 8.52 9.18 6.95
CA VAL A 104 7.39 8.72 7.79
C VAL A 104 6.21 9.68 7.70
N LYS A 105 6.44 11.00 7.61
CA LYS A 105 5.38 12.01 7.41
C LYS A 105 4.68 11.83 6.06
N PHE A 106 5.43 11.71 4.95
CA PHE A 106 4.78 11.55 3.65
C PHE A 106 3.95 10.25 3.58
N LEU A 107 4.51 9.15 4.07
CA LEU A 107 3.79 7.88 4.09
C LEU A 107 2.55 7.93 5.00
N GLY A 108 2.62 8.67 6.11
CA GLY A 108 1.49 8.89 7.00
C GLY A 108 0.39 9.74 6.35
N PHE A 109 0.77 10.79 5.63
CA PHE A 109 -0.15 11.64 4.89
C PHE A 109 -0.91 10.86 3.80
N GLU A 110 -0.19 10.09 2.98
CA GLU A 110 -0.83 9.22 1.97
C GLU A 110 -1.74 8.16 2.61
N GLN A 111 -1.32 7.62 3.76
CA GLN A 111 -2.08 6.59 4.46
C GLN A 111 -3.47 7.09 4.88
N VAL A 112 -3.60 8.36 5.28
CA VAL A 112 -4.91 8.97 5.63
C VAL A 112 -5.92 8.82 4.50
N PHE A 113 -5.54 9.16 3.28
CA PHE A 113 -6.44 9.09 2.12
C PHE A 113 -6.70 7.67 1.66
N LYS A 114 -5.66 6.82 1.73
CA LYS A 114 -5.77 5.39 1.39
C LYS A 114 -6.75 4.68 2.33
N ASP A 115 -6.64 4.91 3.63
CA ASP A 115 -7.50 4.29 4.63
C ASP A 115 -8.93 4.82 4.50
N ALA A 116 -9.10 6.11 4.26
CA ALA A 116 -10.41 6.73 4.00
C ALA A 116 -11.14 6.10 2.81
N MET A 117 -10.43 5.74 1.73
CA MET A 117 -11.05 5.11 0.56
C MET A 117 -11.70 3.76 0.88
N THR A 118 -11.17 3.01 1.84
CA THR A 118 -11.73 1.70 2.23
C THR A 118 -13.16 1.79 2.75
N GLY A 119 -13.57 2.98 3.25
CA GLY A 119 -14.85 3.18 3.92
C GLY A 119 -14.94 2.56 5.31
N LEU A 120 -13.81 2.06 5.83
CA LEU A 120 -13.70 1.46 7.16
C LEU A 120 -13.36 2.55 8.20
N PRO A 121 -13.73 2.36 9.48
CA PRO A 121 -13.55 3.36 10.53
C PRO A 121 -12.11 3.37 11.07
N ILE A 122 -11.15 3.74 10.24
CA ILE A 122 -9.73 3.86 10.56
C ILE A 122 -9.15 5.20 10.12
N GLY A 123 -8.27 5.74 10.94
CA GLY A 123 -7.47 6.92 10.64
C GLY A 123 -6.18 6.57 9.92
N GLY A 124 -5.27 7.53 9.81
CA GLY A 124 -3.97 7.34 9.14
C GLY A 124 -2.79 7.58 10.07
N ALA A 125 -1.79 6.71 9.97
CA ALA A 125 -0.51 6.84 10.65
C ALA A 125 0.60 6.14 9.89
N LYS A 126 1.85 6.43 10.26
CA LYS A 126 3.03 5.68 9.82
C LYS A 126 4.09 5.66 10.90
N GLY A 127 4.85 4.57 10.95
CA GLY A 127 5.99 4.46 11.83
C GLY A 127 7.21 3.90 11.11
N GLY A 128 8.33 3.88 11.81
CA GLY A 128 9.54 3.28 11.29
C GLY A 128 10.77 3.52 12.14
N SER A 129 11.87 2.94 11.68
CA SER A 129 13.21 3.14 12.23
C SER A 129 14.25 2.97 11.13
N ASP A 130 15.38 3.65 11.29
CA ASP A 130 16.60 3.50 10.49
C ASP A 130 17.34 2.16 10.74
N PHE A 131 16.71 1.22 11.43
CA PHE A 131 17.20 -0.13 11.66
C PHE A 131 17.15 -0.97 10.37
N ASP A 132 18.24 -1.67 10.06
CA ASP A 132 18.30 -2.63 8.95
C ASP A 132 18.17 -4.07 9.48
N PRO A 133 17.06 -4.77 9.24
CA PRO A 133 16.88 -6.16 9.67
C PRO A 133 17.65 -7.17 8.80
N ARG A 134 18.15 -6.76 7.64
CA ARG A 134 18.86 -7.64 6.70
C ARG A 134 20.19 -8.09 7.30
N GLY A 135 20.45 -9.39 7.25
CA GLY A 135 21.67 -9.99 7.79
C GLY A 135 21.74 -10.05 9.31
N LYS A 136 20.70 -9.66 10.02
CA LYS A 136 20.59 -9.79 11.47
C LYS A 136 20.03 -11.16 11.87
N SER A 137 20.46 -11.69 12.99
CA SER A 137 19.89 -12.89 13.58
C SER A 137 18.46 -12.65 14.08
N ASP A 138 17.68 -13.71 14.23
CA ASP A 138 16.34 -13.62 14.84
C ASP A 138 16.39 -13.06 16.26
N ALA A 139 17.45 -13.36 17.01
CA ALA A 139 17.65 -12.85 18.36
C ALA A 139 17.94 -11.34 18.39
N GLU A 140 18.74 -10.84 17.45
CA GLU A 140 19.00 -9.41 17.27
C GLU A 140 17.73 -8.67 16.90
N VAL A 141 16.99 -9.15 15.89
CA VAL A 141 15.71 -8.55 15.46
C VAL A 141 14.69 -8.57 16.60
N MET A 142 14.61 -9.64 17.37
CA MET A 142 13.74 -9.72 18.55
C MET A 142 14.10 -8.66 19.59
N ARG A 143 15.38 -8.52 19.94
CA ARG A 143 15.83 -7.50 20.91
C ARG A 143 15.52 -6.09 20.45
N PHE A 144 15.76 -5.80 19.15
CA PHE A 144 15.40 -4.52 18.55
C PHE A 144 13.88 -4.27 18.63
N CYS A 145 13.05 -5.21 18.18
CA CYS A 145 11.59 -5.08 18.22
C CYS A 145 11.04 -4.88 19.63
N GLN A 146 11.61 -5.57 20.62
CA GLN A 146 11.24 -5.42 22.03
C GLN A 146 11.63 -4.04 22.56
N ALA A 147 12.83 -3.53 22.22
CA ALA A 147 13.25 -2.18 22.59
C ALA A 147 12.36 -1.12 21.92
N PHE A 148 12.08 -1.26 20.61
CA PHE A 148 11.23 -0.36 19.86
C PHE A 148 9.83 -0.23 20.47
N ILE A 149 9.18 -1.35 20.75
CA ILE A 149 7.82 -1.34 21.31
C ILE A 149 7.79 -0.88 22.78
N THR A 150 8.88 -1.06 23.52
CA THR A 150 8.99 -0.57 24.91
C THR A 150 8.92 0.96 24.98
N GLU A 151 9.41 1.66 23.96
CA GLU A 151 9.26 3.11 23.86
C GLU A 151 7.86 3.50 23.30
N LEU A 152 7.33 2.74 22.35
CA LEU A 152 6.13 3.09 21.61
C LEU A 152 4.81 2.71 22.35
N TYR A 153 4.80 1.72 23.22
CA TYR A 153 3.56 1.09 23.75
C TYR A 153 2.58 2.09 24.40
N ARG A 154 3.05 3.20 24.95
CA ARG A 154 2.22 4.23 25.58
C ARG A 154 1.33 4.98 24.60
N HIS A 155 1.64 4.91 23.33
CA HIS A 155 1.02 5.69 22.26
C HIS A 155 0.16 4.85 21.32
N ILE A 156 0.14 3.52 21.52
CA ILE A 156 -0.62 2.57 20.68
C ILE A 156 -1.61 1.77 21.51
N GLY A 157 -2.54 1.13 20.83
CA GLY A 157 -3.60 0.31 21.45
C GLY A 157 -4.73 0.11 20.46
N GLN A 158 -5.58 -0.89 20.69
CA GLN A 158 -6.63 -1.27 19.74
C GLN A 158 -7.61 -0.14 19.36
N ASP A 159 -7.86 0.79 20.29
CA ASP A 159 -8.82 1.89 20.10
C ASP A 159 -8.11 3.25 19.94
N ILE A 160 -6.78 3.28 19.88
CA ILE A 160 -5.96 4.49 19.76
C ILE A 160 -5.19 4.47 18.46
N ASP A 161 -4.28 3.52 18.31
CA ASP A 161 -3.36 3.40 17.18
C ASP A 161 -2.96 1.93 17.00
N CYS A 162 -3.26 1.36 15.84
CA CYS A 162 -2.95 -0.03 15.52
C CYS A 162 -1.89 -0.11 14.41
N PRO A 163 -0.58 -0.16 14.75
CA PRO A 163 0.47 -0.37 13.77
C PRO A 163 0.36 -1.73 13.07
N ALA A 164 0.91 -1.77 11.85
CA ALA A 164 1.01 -2.98 11.02
C ALA A 164 2.44 -3.15 10.49
N GLY A 165 2.69 -4.23 9.75
CA GLY A 165 3.93 -4.42 9.01
C GLY A 165 4.04 -3.53 7.78
N ASP A 166 5.27 -3.25 7.37
CA ASP A 166 5.67 -2.57 6.13
C ASP A 166 7.04 -3.11 5.69
N LEU A 167 7.76 -2.42 4.78
CA LEU A 167 9.09 -2.82 4.34
C LEU A 167 10.01 -3.11 5.55
N GLY A 168 10.68 -4.27 5.54
CA GLY A 168 11.58 -4.69 6.60
C GLY A 168 10.91 -5.08 7.94
N CYS A 169 9.58 -5.02 8.02
CA CYS A 169 8.81 -5.37 9.21
C CYS A 169 7.64 -6.29 8.82
N GLY A 170 7.86 -7.58 8.86
CA GLY A 170 6.87 -8.60 8.52
C GLY A 170 6.21 -9.24 9.74
N GLY A 171 5.59 -10.41 9.54
CA GLY A 171 4.89 -11.14 10.61
C GLY A 171 5.80 -11.56 11.77
N ARG A 172 7.11 -11.80 11.52
CA ARG A 172 8.11 -12.09 12.55
C ARG A 172 8.28 -10.88 13.49
N GLU A 173 8.55 -9.72 12.94
CA GLU A 173 8.77 -8.47 13.69
C GLU A 173 7.50 -8.06 14.45
N ILE A 174 6.35 -8.12 13.79
CA ILE A 174 5.04 -7.87 14.42
C ILE A 174 4.81 -8.85 15.58
N GLY A 175 5.16 -10.12 15.41
CA GLY A 175 5.07 -11.13 16.49
C GLY A 175 5.92 -10.77 17.70
N TYR A 176 7.17 -10.35 17.50
CA TYR A 176 8.07 -9.93 18.59
C TYR A 176 7.56 -8.66 19.29
N MET A 177 7.08 -7.66 18.51
CA MET A 177 6.50 -6.45 19.08
C MET A 177 5.23 -6.74 19.86
N TYR A 178 4.31 -7.55 19.33
CA TYR A 178 3.08 -7.92 20.02
C TYR A 178 3.34 -8.69 21.31
N GLY A 179 4.29 -9.63 21.29
CA GLY A 179 4.70 -10.37 22.48
C GLY A 179 5.20 -9.46 23.60
N GLN A 180 6.01 -8.46 23.27
CA GLN A 180 6.53 -7.47 24.23
C GLN A 180 5.42 -6.52 24.70
N TYR A 181 4.59 -6.01 23.80
CA TYR A 181 3.44 -5.16 24.13
C TYR A 181 2.55 -5.83 25.20
N ARG A 182 2.15 -7.08 24.94
CA ARG A 182 1.35 -7.87 25.88
C ARG A 182 1.97 -8.01 27.27
N ARG A 183 3.29 -8.18 27.33
CA ARG A 183 4.03 -8.31 28.61
C ARG A 183 4.03 -7.02 29.39
N ILE A 184 4.16 -5.88 28.72
CA ILE A 184 4.18 -4.55 29.36
C ILE A 184 2.79 -4.15 29.82
N VAL A 185 1.79 -4.27 28.94
CA VAL A 185 0.40 -3.83 29.23
C VAL A 185 -0.32 -4.78 30.18
N GLY A 186 0.09 -6.07 30.21
CA GLY A 186 -0.54 -7.07 31.06
C GLY A 186 -1.95 -7.50 30.63
N ALA A 187 -2.35 -7.16 29.39
CA ALA A 187 -3.65 -7.46 28.82
C ALA A 187 -3.53 -8.14 27.45
N ALA A 188 -4.56 -8.91 27.07
CA ALA A 188 -4.65 -9.54 25.76
C ALA A 188 -5.40 -8.62 24.77
N GLU A 189 -4.81 -7.48 24.45
CA GLU A 189 -5.31 -6.54 23.45
C GLU A 189 -4.88 -6.99 22.06
N PHE A 190 -5.62 -7.91 21.45
CA PHE A 190 -5.29 -8.46 20.14
C PHE A 190 -5.24 -7.42 19.04
N GLY A 191 -6.08 -6.39 19.11
CA GLY A 191 -6.16 -5.30 18.15
C GLY A 191 -5.06 -4.24 18.23
N ALA A 192 -4.14 -4.32 19.20
CA ALA A 192 -3.07 -3.32 19.37
C ALA A 192 -2.04 -3.31 18.23
N LEU A 193 -1.90 -4.41 17.48
CA LEU A 193 -1.03 -4.56 16.31
C LEU A 193 -1.75 -5.46 15.29
N SER A 194 -1.64 -5.18 14.00
CA SER A 194 -2.17 -6.02 12.95
C SER A 194 -1.08 -6.60 12.04
N GLY A 195 -1.43 -7.64 11.27
CA GLY A 195 -0.45 -8.41 10.50
C GLY A 195 0.22 -9.51 11.31
N LYS A 196 -0.41 -9.91 12.41
CA LYS A 196 0.00 -11.02 13.27
C LYS A 196 -0.16 -12.36 12.56
N ALA A 197 0.54 -13.38 13.04
CA ALA A 197 0.23 -14.76 12.67
C ALA A 197 -1.18 -15.14 13.13
N VAL A 198 -1.85 -16.03 12.40
CA VAL A 198 -3.21 -16.50 12.75
C VAL A 198 -3.26 -17.06 14.17
N THR A 199 -2.20 -17.76 14.62
CA THR A 199 -2.07 -18.28 15.97
C THR A 199 -2.07 -17.23 17.10
N THR A 200 -1.87 -15.96 16.75
CA THR A 200 -1.82 -14.83 17.68
C THR A 200 -2.85 -13.74 17.39
N GLY A 201 -3.95 -14.11 16.75
CA GLY A 201 -5.06 -13.21 16.44
C GLY A 201 -4.97 -12.53 15.06
N GLY A 202 -4.10 -13.01 14.17
CA GLY A 202 -4.01 -12.54 12.80
C GLY A 202 -5.18 -13.04 11.94
N SER A 203 -5.48 -12.31 10.87
CA SER A 203 -6.50 -12.72 9.88
C SER A 203 -5.91 -13.66 8.83
N ILE A 204 -6.71 -14.64 8.42
CA ILE A 204 -6.46 -15.42 7.21
C ILE A 204 -6.40 -14.46 6.01
N MET A 205 -5.67 -14.83 4.96
CA MET A 205 -5.52 -14.10 3.69
C MET A 205 -4.76 -12.76 3.77
N ARG A 206 -4.19 -12.38 4.93
CA ARG A 206 -3.46 -11.11 5.03
C ARG A 206 -2.24 -11.01 4.07
N PRO A 207 -1.43 -12.06 3.87
CA PRO A 207 -0.29 -12.01 2.96
C PRO A 207 -0.67 -11.74 1.50
N GLU A 208 -1.75 -12.36 1.02
CA GLU A 208 -2.24 -12.24 -0.37
C GLU A 208 -3.22 -11.10 -0.62
N ALA A 209 -3.71 -10.46 0.44
CA ALA A 209 -4.80 -9.49 0.39
C ALA A 209 -4.58 -8.33 -0.59
N THR A 210 -3.36 -7.81 -0.68
CA THR A 210 -3.04 -6.72 -1.62
C THR A 210 -3.18 -7.19 -3.06
N GLY A 211 -2.66 -8.37 -3.39
CA GLY A 211 -2.78 -8.95 -4.73
C GLY A 211 -4.23 -9.31 -5.09
N PHE A 212 -4.96 -9.91 -4.15
CA PHE A 212 -6.39 -10.21 -4.34
C PHE A 212 -7.20 -8.94 -4.58
N GLY A 213 -6.97 -7.91 -3.76
CA GLY A 213 -7.62 -6.61 -3.91
C GLY A 213 -7.34 -5.97 -5.26
N ALA A 214 -6.09 -6.01 -5.73
CA ALA A 214 -5.72 -5.48 -7.04
C ALA A 214 -6.47 -6.17 -8.19
N VAL A 215 -6.65 -7.50 -8.11
CA VAL A 215 -7.43 -8.23 -9.11
C VAL A 215 -8.91 -7.88 -9.02
N TYR A 216 -9.49 -7.73 -7.83
CA TYR A 216 -10.89 -7.29 -7.70
C TYR A 216 -11.12 -5.88 -8.25
N TYR A 217 -10.19 -4.96 -8.02
CA TYR A 217 -10.25 -3.62 -8.62
C TYR A 217 -10.20 -3.69 -10.16
N LEU A 218 -9.29 -4.52 -10.71
CA LEU A 218 -9.18 -4.77 -12.15
C LEU A 218 -10.49 -5.33 -12.73
N VAL A 219 -11.16 -6.27 -12.03
CA VAL A 219 -12.44 -6.82 -12.47
C VAL A 219 -13.49 -5.73 -12.66
N GLU A 220 -13.59 -4.77 -11.75
CA GLU A 220 -14.52 -3.65 -11.88
C GLU A 220 -14.14 -2.71 -13.04
N ALA A 221 -12.82 -2.46 -13.25
CA ALA A 221 -12.36 -1.67 -14.38
C ALA A 221 -12.67 -2.33 -15.74
N LEU A 222 -12.51 -3.64 -15.84
CA LEU A 222 -12.90 -4.39 -17.02
C LEU A 222 -14.44 -4.37 -17.25
N ALA A 223 -15.20 -4.56 -16.18
CA ALA A 223 -16.66 -4.54 -16.24
C ALA A 223 -17.22 -3.19 -16.68
N HIS A 224 -16.55 -2.07 -16.35
CA HIS A 224 -16.91 -0.73 -16.84
C HIS A 224 -16.92 -0.66 -18.37
N ASP A 225 -15.98 -1.33 -19.01
CA ASP A 225 -15.86 -1.40 -20.47
C ASP A 225 -16.67 -2.57 -21.09
N GLY A 226 -17.45 -3.28 -20.29
CA GLY A 226 -18.21 -4.46 -20.73
C GLY A 226 -17.35 -5.69 -20.98
N GLU A 227 -16.12 -5.74 -20.42
CA GLU A 227 -15.17 -6.83 -20.58
C GLU A 227 -15.14 -7.75 -19.34
N SER A 228 -14.72 -9.01 -19.54
CA SER A 228 -14.47 -9.99 -18.48
C SER A 228 -12.99 -10.20 -18.26
N ILE A 229 -12.61 -10.55 -17.04
CA ILE A 229 -11.24 -10.97 -16.73
C ILE A 229 -10.90 -12.35 -17.28
N GLU A 230 -11.89 -13.19 -17.56
CA GLU A 230 -11.69 -14.54 -18.08
C GLU A 230 -10.92 -14.51 -19.41
N GLY A 231 -9.85 -15.31 -19.50
CA GLY A 231 -8.99 -15.39 -20.67
C GLY A 231 -8.00 -14.24 -20.84
N LYS A 232 -8.04 -13.18 -20.01
CA LYS A 232 -7.09 -12.06 -20.09
C LYS A 232 -5.68 -12.49 -19.73
N ARG A 233 -4.70 -11.90 -20.43
CA ARG A 233 -3.27 -12.12 -20.22
C ARG A 233 -2.67 -10.92 -19.51
N ILE A 234 -1.91 -11.19 -18.45
CA ILE A 234 -1.35 -10.18 -17.55
C ILE A 234 0.17 -10.26 -17.61
N ALA A 235 0.81 -9.09 -17.75
CA ALA A 235 2.23 -8.90 -17.47
C ALA A 235 2.41 -8.11 -16.18
N MET A 236 3.27 -8.57 -15.29
CA MET A 236 3.47 -7.95 -13.99
C MET A 236 4.93 -7.99 -13.53
N SER A 237 5.29 -7.15 -12.59
CA SER A 237 6.55 -7.27 -11.85
C SER A 237 6.33 -7.89 -10.48
N SER A 238 7.38 -8.57 -9.96
CA SER A 238 7.39 -9.26 -8.66
C SER A 238 6.66 -10.61 -8.62
N TYR A 239 7.21 -11.48 -7.80
CA TYR A 239 6.60 -12.75 -7.38
C TYR A 239 6.62 -12.89 -5.83
N GLY A 240 6.73 -11.76 -5.14
CA GLY A 240 6.54 -11.65 -3.69
C GLY A 240 5.10 -11.93 -3.25
N ASN A 241 4.74 -11.58 -2.02
CA ASN A 241 3.37 -11.83 -1.50
C ASN A 241 2.29 -11.19 -2.38
N VAL A 242 2.51 -9.94 -2.82
CA VAL A 242 1.56 -9.22 -3.67
C VAL A 242 1.45 -9.89 -5.04
N GLY A 243 2.60 -10.14 -5.69
CA GLY A 243 2.64 -10.80 -7.00
C GLY A 243 2.02 -12.19 -6.97
N TRP A 244 2.36 -13.01 -5.97
CA TRP A 244 1.75 -14.33 -5.79
C TRP A 244 0.23 -14.25 -5.58
N GLY A 245 -0.23 -13.24 -4.80
CA GLY A 245 -1.67 -13.00 -4.63
C GLY A 245 -2.35 -12.65 -5.95
N ILE A 246 -1.74 -11.80 -6.79
CA ILE A 246 -2.26 -11.51 -8.14
C ILE A 246 -2.37 -12.79 -8.96
N MET A 247 -1.29 -13.58 -9.04
CA MET A 247 -1.25 -14.84 -9.81
C MET A 247 -2.36 -15.79 -9.37
N LYS A 248 -2.52 -15.99 -8.07
CA LYS A 248 -3.52 -16.88 -7.49
C LYS A 248 -4.94 -16.42 -7.81
N LYS A 249 -5.28 -15.17 -7.52
CA LYS A 249 -6.64 -14.67 -7.74
C LYS A 249 -6.98 -14.53 -9.22
N ALA A 250 -6.02 -14.12 -10.05
CA ALA A 250 -6.20 -14.08 -11.51
C ALA A 250 -6.50 -15.48 -12.07
N ALA A 251 -5.75 -16.50 -11.65
CA ALA A 251 -5.99 -17.88 -12.04
C ALA A 251 -7.37 -18.40 -11.60
N GLU A 252 -7.80 -18.10 -10.36
CA GLU A 252 -9.12 -18.45 -9.84
C GLU A 252 -10.26 -17.83 -10.68
N LEU A 253 -10.04 -16.66 -11.27
CA LEU A 253 -11.02 -15.94 -12.11
C LEU A 253 -10.83 -16.18 -13.62
N GLY A 254 -9.97 -17.12 -14.00
CA GLY A 254 -9.77 -17.53 -15.40
C GLY A 254 -8.81 -16.67 -16.21
N ALA A 255 -8.10 -15.72 -15.61
CA ALA A 255 -7.02 -14.98 -16.25
C ALA A 255 -5.67 -15.70 -16.14
N LYS A 256 -4.70 -15.27 -16.93
CA LYS A 256 -3.36 -15.87 -17.00
C LYS A 256 -2.29 -14.79 -16.77
N VAL A 257 -1.46 -14.96 -15.76
CA VAL A 257 -0.22 -14.19 -15.66
C VAL A 257 0.83 -14.86 -16.56
N THR A 258 0.99 -14.33 -17.77
CA THR A 258 1.88 -14.88 -18.79
C THR A 258 3.29 -14.31 -18.71
N TYR A 259 3.45 -13.14 -18.08
CA TYR A 259 4.76 -12.52 -17.84
C TYR A 259 4.87 -12.08 -16.38
N PHE A 260 5.98 -12.45 -15.74
CA PHE A 260 6.33 -11.87 -14.44
C PHE A 260 7.83 -11.61 -14.34
N ALA A 261 8.20 -10.47 -13.74
CA ALA A 261 9.59 -10.07 -13.60
C ALA A 261 10.10 -10.24 -12.17
N GLY A 262 11.34 -10.66 -12.06
CA GLY A 262 12.14 -10.67 -10.84
C GLY A 262 13.32 -9.70 -10.93
N PRO A 263 14.19 -9.68 -9.91
CA PRO A 263 15.40 -8.86 -9.92
C PRO A 263 16.41 -9.26 -11.00
N ASP A 264 16.43 -10.54 -11.41
CA ASP A 264 17.36 -11.13 -12.36
C ASP A 264 16.88 -11.07 -13.83
N GLY A 265 15.59 -10.78 -14.06
CA GLY A 265 15.01 -10.76 -15.40
C GLY A 265 13.51 -11.01 -15.38
N TYR A 266 12.94 -11.48 -16.47
CA TYR A 266 11.53 -11.88 -16.49
C TYR A 266 11.31 -13.27 -17.09
N ILE A 267 10.19 -13.86 -16.69
CA ILE A 267 9.66 -15.13 -17.23
C ILE A 267 8.56 -14.80 -18.23
N HIS A 268 8.55 -15.52 -19.36
CA HIS A 268 7.43 -15.62 -20.28
C HIS A 268 6.93 -17.07 -20.29
N ASP A 269 5.78 -17.28 -19.68
CA ASP A 269 5.06 -18.55 -19.65
C ASP A 269 3.76 -18.40 -20.45
N PRO A 270 3.68 -18.90 -21.69
CA PRO A 270 2.50 -18.75 -22.54
C PRO A 270 1.22 -19.38 -21.95
N ASP A 271 1.36 -20.43 -21.15
CA ASP A 271 0.26 -21.08 -20.45
C ASP A 271 -0.19 -20.31 -19.19
N GLY A 272 0.68 -19.41 -18.73
CA GLY A 272 0.52 -18.60 -17.54
C GLY A 272 0.70 -19.37 -16.22
N VAL A 273 0.88 -18.62 -15.14
CA VAL A 273 0.91 -19.17 -13.77
C VAL A 273 -0.52 -19.41 -13.33
N SER A 274 -1.11 -20.55 -13.76
CA SER A 274 -2.53 -20.83 -13.63
C SER A 274 -2.87 -22.16 -12.93
N THR A 275 -1.85 -22.97 -12.61
CA THR A 275 -2.06 -24.25 -11.93
C THR A 275 -1.56 -24.19 -10.48
N GLU A 276 -2.13 -25.04 -9.63
CA GLU A 276 -1.69 -25.16 -8.23
C GLU A 276 -0.21 -25.53 -8.12
N GLU A 277 0.30 -26.40 -9.00
CA GLU A 277 1.73 -26.76 -9.07
C GLU A 277 2.60 -25.52 -9.31
N LYS A 278 2.26 -24.69 -10.32
CA LYS A 278 3.01 -23.46 -10.62
C LYS A 278 2.96 -22.46 -9.47
N LEU A 279 1.79 -22.25 -8.87
CA LEU A 279 1.60 -21.35 -7.73
C LEU A 279 2.40 -21.80 -6.50
N ASN A 280 2.41 -23.10 -6.19
CA ASN A 280 3.18 -23.65 -5.08
C ASN A 280 4.68 -23.55 -5.35
N TYR A 281 5.11 -23.78 -6.58
CA TYR A 281 6.52 -23.65 -6.94
C TYR A 281 7.04 -22.22 -6.79
N ILE A 282 6.24 -21.19 -7.08
CA ILE A 282 6.60 -19.79 -6.81
C ILE A 282 6.91 -19.59 -5.31
N LEU A 283 6.12 -20.18 -4.40
CA LEU A 283 6.38 -20.10 -2.96
C LEU A 283 7.67 -20.81 -2.56
N GLU A 284 7.90 -22.01 -3.10
CA GLU A 284 9.12 -22.78 -2.84
C GLU A 284 10.37 -22.08 -3.37
N MET A 285 10.32 -21.57 -4.60
CA MET A 285 11.40 -20.86 -5.26
C MET A 285 11.82 -19.63 -4.45
N ARG A 286 10.88 -18.75 -4.11
CA ARG A 286 11.19 -17.54 -3.34
C ARG A 286 11.65 -17.81 -1.91
N ALA A 287 11.24 -18.93 -1.31
CA ALA A 287 11.72 -19.31 0.02
C ALA A 287 13.19 -19.75 0.00
N LYS A 288 13.66 -20.30 -1.13
CA LYS A 288 15.06 -20.69 -1.33
C LYS A 288 15.92 -19.49 -1.74
N ASP A 289 15.45 -18.74 -2.74
CA ASP A 289 16.16 -17.58 -3.28
C ASP A 289 15.13 -16.55 -3.83
N PRO A 290 14.90 -15.45 -3.13
CA PRO A 290 13.95 -14.43 -3.59
C PRO A 290 14.51 -13.52 -4.70
N MET A 291 15.79 -13.68 -5.09
CA MET A 291 16.46 -12.81 -6.05
C MET A 291 16.46 -13.35 -7.48
N HIS A 292 16.14 -14.64 -7.67
CA HIS A 292 16.21 -15.28 -8.97
C HIS A 292 14.91 -15.98 -9.34
N CYS A 293 14.31 -15.59 -10.48
CA CYS A 293 13.13 -16.25 -11.06
C CYS A 293 13.47 -17.28 -12.16
N GLN A 294 14.71 -17.29 -12.66
CA GLN A 294 15.17 -18.25 -13.67
C GLN A 294 14.81 -19.72 -13.37
N PRO A 295 14.87 -20.23 -12.11
CA PRO A 295 14.53 -21.62 -11.80
C PRO A 295 13.07 -22.00 -12.17
N TYR A 296 12.17 -21.03 -12.26
CA TYR A 296 10.82 -21.27 -12.75
C TYR A 296 10.82 -21.70 -14.23
N ALA A 297 11.58 -21.00 -15.07
CA ALA A 297 11.69 -21.32 -16.49
C ALA A 297 12.29 -22.71 -16.70
N GLU A 298 13.30 -23.08 -15.93
CA GLU A 298 13.92 -24.41 -15.97
C GLU A 298 12.95 -25.52 -15.56
N ARG A 299 12.08 -25.26 -14.58
CA ARG A 299 11.11 -26.24 -14.09
C ARG A 299 9.95 -26.48 -15.04
N PHE A 300 9.46 -25.40 -15.70
CA PHE A 300 8.24 -25.46 -16.52
C PHE A 300 8.51 -25.31 -18.02
N ASP A 301 9.77 -25.40 -18.45
CA ASP A 301 10.17 -25.36 -19.87
C ASP A 301 9.60 -24.12 -20.59
N CYS A 302 9.81 -22.94 -20.01
CA CYS A 302 9.37 -21.67 -20.55
C CYS A 302 10.52 -20.65 -20.66
N GLU A 303 10.27 -19.49 -21.26
CA GLU A 303 11.32 -18.54 -21.57
C GLU A 303 11.75 -17.73 -20.34
N PHE A 304 13.06 -17.58 -20.14
CA PHE A 304 13.66 -16.61 -19.23
C PHE A 304 14.48 -15.58 -20.00
N VAL A 305 14.19 -14.29 -19.78
CA VAL A 305 14.94 -13.18 -20.38
C VAL A 305 15.69 -12.42 -19.30
N PRO A 306 17.03 -12.52 -19.26
CA PRO A 306 17.81 -11.95 -18.16
C PRO A 306 17.98 -10.44 -18.25
N ASN A 307 18.21 -9.80 -17.09
CA ASN A 307 18.61 -8.39 -16.93
C ASN A 307 17.69 -7.35 -17.58
N THR A 308 16.41 -7.65 -17.70
CA THR A 308 15.41 -6.72 -18.24
C THR A 308 14.05 -6.93 -17.60
N LYS A 309 13.11 -6.03 -17.88
CA LYS A 309 11.73 -6.08 -17.39
C LYS A 309 10.77 -6.44 -18.53
N CYS A 310 9.60 -6.94 -18.19
CA CYS A 310 8.58 -7.35 -19.17
C CYS A 310 7.73 -6.18 -19.72
N TRP A 311 8.14 -4.93 -19.50
CA TRP A 311 7.39 -3.78 -19.99
C TRP A 311 7.57 -3.58 -21.50
N GLY A 312 6.45 -3.43 -22.21
CA GLY A 312 6.43 -3.27 -23.67
C GLY A 312 6.21 -4.56 -24.47
N VAL A 313 5.99 -5.71 -23.81
CA VAL A 313 5.52 -6.95 -24.50
C VAL A 313 4.14 -6.71 -25.10
N LYS A 314 3.83 -7.34 -26.27
CA LYS A 314 2.64 -6.96 -27.06
C LYS A 314 1.46 -7.90 -26.91
N ASP A 315 1.64 -9.10 -26.45
CA ASP A 315 0.59 -10.13 -26.41
C ASP A 315 0.00 -10.27 -24.99
N VAL A 316 -0.22 -9.15 -24.34
CA VAL A 316 -0.91 -9.03 -23.04
C VAL A 316 -2.04 -8.01 -23.11
N ASP A 317 -3.00 -8.14 -22.22
CA ASP A 317 -4.16 -7.26 -22.14
C ASP A 317 -3.99 -6.23 -21.01
N ILE A 318 -3.16 -6.54 -20.00
CA ILE A 318 -3.06 -5.81 -18.74
C ILE A 318 -1.61 -5.75 -18.27
N TYR A 319 -1.17 -4.56 -17.82
CA TYR A 319 0.06 -4.40 -17.05
C TYR A 319 -0.22 -4.12 -15.58
N MET A 320 0.49 -4.83 -14.69
CA MET A 320 0.37 -4.68 -13.24
C MET A 320 1.76 -4.52 -12.59
N PRO A 321 2.31 -3.29 -12.49
CA PRO A 321 3.57 -3.06 -11.78
C PRO A 321 3.37 -3.26 -10.27
N ALA A 322 3.96 -4.33 -9.73
CA ALA A 322 3.74 -4.80 -8.37
C ALA A 322 5.03 -4.98 -7.54
N ALA A 323 6.19 -4.55 -8.06
CA ALA A 323 7.48 -4.76 -7.39
C ALA A 323 7.84 -3.61 -6.43
N THR A 324 8.38 -2.52 -6.95
CA THR A 324 8.97 -1.45 -6.15
C THR A 324 8.58 -0.07 -6.68
N GLN A 325 8.86 0.94 -5.86
CA GLN A 325 8.75 2.34 -6.26
C GLN A 325 9.64 2.62 -7.49
N ASN A 326 9.13 3.44 -8.43
CA ASN A 326 9.81 3.85 -9.66
C ASN A 326 10.27 2.67 -10.54
N ASP A 327 9.52 1.58 -10.54
CA ASP A 327 9.74 0.42 -11.40
C ASP A 327 9.57 0.74 -12.90
N VAL A 328 8.67 1.68 -13.21
CA VAL A 328 8.38 2.18 -14.56
C VAL A 328 8.78 3.65 -14.67
N ASN A 329 9.83 3.92 -15.45
CA ASN A 329 10.26 5.27 -15.83
C ASN A 329 9.68 5.65 -17.21
N MET A 330 10.00 6.85 -17.71
CA MET A 330 9.53 7.35 -19.00
C MET A 330 9.86 6.44 -20.18
N ASP A 331 11.04 5.81 -20.19
CA ASP A 331 11.43 4.92 -21.31
C ASP A 331 10.56 3.66 -21.34
N TRP A 332 10.23 3.11 -20.18
CA TRP A 332 9.32 1.98 -20.07
C TRP A 332 7.86 2.41 -20.36
N ALA A 333 7.44 3.58 -19.91
CA ALA A 333 6.10 4.10 -20.18
C ALA A 333 5.83 4.26 -21.69
N LYS A 334 6.82 4.74 -22.46
CA LYS A 334 6.72 4.80 -23.93
C LYS A 334 6.52 3.42 -24.55
N LYS A 335 7.30 2.41 -24.13
CA LYS A 335 7.15 1.03 -24.62
C LYS A 335 5.79 0.43 -24.25
N ILE A 336 5.30 0.71 -23.03
CA ILE A 336 3.97 0.32 -22.59
C ILE A 336 2.90 0.94 -23.50
N ALA A 337 2.95 2.25 -23.77
CA ALA A 337 2.03 2.92 -24.66
C ALA A 337 2.08 2.36 -26.11
N GLU A 338 3.27 2.10 -26.63
CA GLU A 338 3.50 1.50 -27.96
C GLU A 338 3.00 0.05 -28.08
N SER A 339 2.86 -0.67 -26.95
CA SER A 339 2.31 -2.04 -26.96
C SER A 339 0.82 -2.09 -27.29
N GLY A 340 0.11 -0.97 -27.10
CA GLY A 340 -1.33 -0.88 -27.33
C GLY A 340 -2.18 -1.48 -26.21
N VAL A 341 -1.58 -1.82 -25.05
CA VAL A 341 -2.31 -2.35 -23.89
C VAL A 341 -3.28 -1.30 -23.35
N LYS A 342 -4.50 -1.73 -23.04
CA LYS A 342 -5.56 -0.85 -22.57
C LYS A 342 -5.53 -0.60 -21.07
N TYR A 343 -5.14 -1.59 -20.26
CA TYR A 343 -5.23 -1.51 -18.80
C TYR A 343 -3.85 -1.44 -18.16
N TYR A 344 -3.57 -0.34 -17.46
CA TYR A 344 -2.37 -0.12 -16.65
C TYR A 344 -2.78 0.05 -15.20
N ILE A 345 -2.56 -0.97 -14.38
CA ILE A 345 -3.08 -1.09 -13.02
C ILE A 345 -1.91 -1.06 -12.02
N GLU A 346 -1.64 0.08 -11.43
CA GLU A 346 -0.56 0.23 -10.44
C GLU A 346 -0.85 -0.54 -9.17
N VAL A 347 0.05 -1.42 -8.75
CA VAL A 347 -0.12 -2.23 -7.53
C VAL A 347 0.90 -1.89 -6.45
N ALA A 348 2.18 -1.75 -6.77
CA ALA A 348 3.18 -1.29 -5.80
C ALA A 348 2.91 0.18 -5.40
N ASN A 349 3.47 0.64 -4.29
CA ASN A 349 3.39 2.05 -3.94
C ASN A 349 4.25 2.87 -4.92
N MET A 350 3.63 3.84 -5.61
CA MET A 350 4.27 4.71 -6.60
C MET A 350 5.21 3.96 -7.57
N PRO A 351 4.72 2.93 -8.29
CA PRO A 351 5.59 2.12 -9.15
C PRO A 351 6.05 2.86 -10.40
N THR A 352 5.37 3.94 -10.77
CA THR A 352 5.61 4.77 -11.94
C THR A 352 6.16 6.13 -11.52
N THR A 353 7.17 6.64 -12.21
CA THR A 353 7.63 8.02 -11.99
C THR A 353 6.53 9.01 -12.40
N ASN A 354 6.47 10.18 -11.76
CA ASN A 354 5.38 11.15 -11.97
C ASN A 354 5.24 11.58 -13.43
N ASP A 355 6.35 11.87 -14.09
CA ASP A 355 6.40 12.22 -15.52
C ASP A 355 5.89 11.08 -16.43
N ALA A 356 6.23 9.84 -16.09
CA ALA A 356 5.77 8.65 -16.81
C ALA A 356 4.28 8.38 -16.56
N LEU A 357 3.78 8.61 -15.35
CA LEU A 357 2.38 8.45 -15.01
C LEU A 357 1.50 9.44 -15.76
N GLU A 358 1.88 10.74 -15.79
CA GLU A 358 1.18 11.74 -16.57
C GLU A 358 1.18 11.41 -18.07
N PHE A 359 2.32 10.97 -18.61
CA PHE A 359 2.41 10.52 -19.99
C PHE A 359 1.45 9.34 -20.29
N LEU A 360 1.34 8.35 -19.39
CA LEU A 360 0.41 7.23 -19.58
C LEU A 360 -1.06 7.67 -19.48
N LYS A 361 -1.39 8.58 -18.59
CA LYS A 361 -2.74 9.17 -18.46
C LYS A 361 -3.18 9.93 -19.72
N GLU A 362 -2.26 10.54 -20.45
CA GLU A 362 -2.55 11.22 -21.72
C GLU A 362 -2.89 10.26 -22.86
N GLN A 363 -2.60 8.96 -22.74
CA GLN A 363 -2.92 7.95 -23.75
C GLN A 363 -4.42 7.64 -23.74
N LYS A 364 -5.17 8.19 -24.70
CA LYS A 364 -6.65 8.10 -24.77
C LYS A 364 -7.23 6.68 -24.76
N HIS A 365 -6.44 5.68 -25.14
CA HIS A 365 -6.87 4.28 -25.17
C HIS A 365 -6.58 3.54 -23.87
N MET A 366 -5.88 4.18 -22.92
CA MET A 366 -5.37 3.53 -21.72
C MET A 366 -6.21 3.89 -20.49
N VAL A 367 -6.57 2.90 -19.72
CA VAL A 367 -7.15 3.02 -18.38
C VAL A 367 -6.03 2.92 -17.36
N VAL A 368 -5.75 4.01 -16.66
CA VAL A 368 -4.70 4.07 -15.63
C VAL A 368 -5.35 4.05 -14.25
N ALA A 369 -5.07 3.02 -13.46
CA ALA A 369 -5.59 2.88 -12.10
C ALA A 369 -4.50 3.18 -11.06
N PRO A 370 -4.79 4.05 -10.05
CA PRO A 370 -3.78 4.52 -9.10
C PRO A 370 -3.45 3.50 -8.03
N SER A 371 -2.18 3.42 -7.67
CA SER A 371 -1.64 2.49 -6.68
C SER A 371 -2.38 2.53 -5.33
N LYS A 372 -2.68 3.72 -4.82
CA LYS A 372 -3.32 3.89 -3.50
C LYS A 372 -4.74 3.29 -3.41
N ALA A 373 -5.47 3.25 -4.52
CA ALA A 373 -6.77 2.59 -4.60
C ALA A 373 -6.62 1.09 -4.85
N VAL A 374 -5.79 0.71 -5.81
CA VAL A 374 -5.59 -0.68 -6.24
C VAL A 374 -4.99 -1.54 -5.12
N ASN A 375 -4.01 -1.03 -4.37
CA ASN A 375 -3.33 -1.78 -3.31
C ASN A 375 -3.98 -1.67 -1.93
N ALA A 376 -5.16 -1.09 -1.82
CA ALA A 376 -5.88 -0.93 -0.56
C ALA A 376 -6.34 -2.27 0.07
N GLY A 377 -6.28 -3.38 -0.66
CA GLY A 377 -6.66 -4.70 -0.15
C GLY A 377 -5.88 -5.11 1.10
N GLY A 378 -4.59 -4.78 1.17
CA GLY A 378 -3.76 -5.08 2.32
C GLY A 378 -4.21 -4.39 3.61
N VAL A 379 -4.47 -3.08 3.57
CA VAL A 379 -4.98 -2.34 4.73
C VAL A 379 -6.42 -2.73 5.06
N SER A 380 -7.23 -3.03 4.05
CA SER A 380 -8.60 -3.52 4.26
C SER A 380 -8.62 -4.80 5.10
N VAL A 381 -7.82 -5.82 4.75
CA VAL A 381 -7.75 -7.05 5.54
C VAL A 381 -7.08 -6.82 6.91
N SER A 382 -6.18 -5.83 7.03
CA SER A 382 -5.66 -5.44 8.35
C SER A 382 -6.74 -4.88 9.26
N GLU A 383 -7.70 -4.12 8.71
CA GLU A 383 -8.86 -3.63 9.47
C GLU A 383 -9.86 -4.75 9.77
N LEU A 384 -10.11 -5.65 8.81
CA LEU A 384 -10.90 -6.85 9.07
C LEU A 384 -10.28 -7.72 10.19
N GLU A 385 -8.94 -7.74 10.32
CA GLU A 385 -8.25 -8.36 11.45
C GLU A 385 -8.59 -7.65 12.77
N MET A 386 -8.61 -6.30 12.79
CA MET A 386 -9.01 -5.54 13.98
C MET A 386 -10.46 -5.83 14.36
N ALA A 387 -11.38 -5.89 13.40
CA ALA A 387 -12.77 -6.26 13.64
C ALA A 387 -12.89 -7.66 14.25
N GLN A 388 -12.23 -8.67 13.69
CA GLN A 388 -12.17 -10.03 14.24
C GLN A 388 -11.59 -10.04 15.67
N ASN A 389 -10.56 -9.23 15.92
CA ASN A 389 -9.96 -9.11 17.25
C ASN A 389 -10.91 -8.47 18.28
N ALA A 390 -11.68 -7.45 17.87
CA ALA A 390 -12.68 -6.80 18.73
C ALA A 390 -13.84 -7.76 19.07
N GLU A 391 -14.29 -8.53 18.09
CA GLU A 391 -15.31 -9.56 18.28
C GLU A 391 -14.77 -10.81 19.04
N ARG A 392 -13.45 -11.00 19.11
CA ARG A 392 -12.77 -12.20 19.59
C ARG A 392 -13.16 -13.48 18.81
N LEU A 393 -13.37 -13.33 17.51
CA LEU A 393 -13.73 -14.40 16.60
C LEU A 393 -12.72 -14.49 15.45
N TYR A 394 -12.68 -15.64 14.81
CA TYR A 394 -11.97 -15.83 13.54
C TYR A 394 -13.00 -16.04 12.44
N TRP A 395 -12.87 -15.29 11.36
CA TRP A 395 -13.68 -15.47 10.17
C TRP A 395 -13.04 -16.48 9.23
N THR A 396 -13.85 -17.15 8.42
CA THR A 396 -13.37 -18.07 7.38
C THR A 396 -12.69 -17.30 6.24
N ALA A 397 -11.96 -18.01 5.38
CA ALA A 397 -11.33 -17.39 4.21
C ALA A 397 -12.38 -16.79 3.27
N GLU A 398 -13.52 -17.46 3.12
CA GLU A 398 -14.65 -17.03 2.27
C GLU A 398 -15.28 -15.73 2.82
N GLU A 399 -15.44 -15.61 4.14
CA GLU A 399 -15.97 -14.39 4.77
C GLU A 399 -15.02 -13.19 4.57
N VAL A 400 -13.72 -13.40 4.76
CA VAL A 400 -12.70 -12.35 4.54
C VAL A 400 -12.65 -11.95 3.06
N ASP A 401 -12.65 -12.93 2.14
CA ASP A 401 -12.59 -12.71 0.70
C ASP A 401 -13.82 -11.93 0.20
N ALA A 402 -15.02 -12.32 0.64
CA ALA A 402 -16.26 -11.63 0.26
C ALA A 402 -16.27 -10.16 0.73
N LYS A 403 -15.80 -9.89 1.96
CA LYS A 403 -15.69 -8.52 2.48
C LYS A 403 -14.63 -7.73 1.70
N LEU A 404 -13.45 -8.30 1.44
CA LEU A 404 -12.40 -7.68 0.64
C LEU A 404 -12.90 -7.32 -0.76
N LYS A 405 -13.58 -8.23 -1.44
CA LYS A 405 -14.18 -7.99 -2.75
C LYS A 405 -15.17 -6.81 -2.72
N GLY A 406 -16.04 -6.77 -1.71
CA GLY A 406 -17.00 -5.67 -1.53
C GLY A 406 -16.30 -4.32 -1.30
N ILE A 407 -15.25 -4.28 -0.49
CA ILE A 407 -14.46 -3.06 -0.23
C ILE A 407 -13.80 -2.56 -1.53
N MET A 408 -13.12 -3.43 -2.27
CA MET A 408 -12.43 -3.05 -3.51
C MET A 408 -13.39 -2.57 -4.59
N LYS A 409 -14.55 -3.21 -4.71
CA LYS A 409 -15.64 -2.75 -5.56
C LYS A 409 -16.10 -1.34 -5.19
N ASN A 410 -16.32 -1.07 -3.90
CA ASN A 410 -16.74 0.24 -3.42
C ASN A 410 -15.68 1.32 -3.68
N ILE A 411 -14.38 1.00 -3.51
CA ILE A 411 -13.28 1.92 -3.81
C ILE A 411 -13.34 2.32 -5.29
N TYR A 412 -13.48 1.34 -6.18
CA TYR A 412 -13.55 1.59 -7.62
C TYR A 412 -14.73 2.49 -7.97
N HIS A 413 -15.95 2.09 -7.61
CA HIS A 413 -17.18 2.83 -7.97
C HIS A 413 -17.21 4.24 -7.38
N SER A 414 -16.77 4.41 -6.12
CA SER A 414 -16.68 5.74 -5.52
C SER A 414 -15.70 6.65 -6.28
N SER A 415 -14.57 6.09 -6.76
CA SER A 415 -13.59 6.85 -7.54
C SER A 415 -14.16 7.30 -8.88
N VAL A 416 -14.88 6.42 -9.59
CA VAL A 416 -15.55 6.77 -10.85
C VAL A 416 -16.63 7.83 -10.63
N GLU A 417 -17.54 7.60 -9.68
CA GLU A 417 -18.66 8.52 -9.38
C GLU A 417 -18.17 9.92 -9.05
N VAL A 418 -17.12 10.02 -8.25
CA VAL A 418 -16.58 11.32 -7.82
C VAL A 418 -15.86 12.01 -8.98
N ALA A 419 -15.08 11.30 -9.79
CA ALA A 419 -14.44 11.88 -10.97
C ALA A 419 -15.49 12.46 -11.95
N GLU A 420 -16.57 11.74 -12.22
CA GLU A 420 -17.69 12.20 -13.03
C GLU A 420 -18.38 13.42 -12.42
N ARG A 421 -18.65 13.41 -11.11
CA ARG A 421 -19.30 14.53 -10.38
C ARG A 421 -18.54 15.84 -10.52
N TYR A 422 -17.21 15.79 -10.53
CA TYR A 422 -16.35 16.98 -10.71
C TYR A 422 -15.96 17.26 -12.17
N GLY A 423 -16.57 16.55 -13.13
CA GLY A 423 -16.35 16.79 -14.56
C GLY A 423 -14.98 16.34 -15.08
N LEU A 424 -14.32 15.43 -14.38
CA LEU A 424 -12.99 14.90 -14.71
C LEU A 424 -13.06 13.69 -15.65
N GLY A 425 -14.28 13.24 -16.03
CA GLY A 425 -14.48 12.06 -16.85
C GLY A 425 -14.02 10.78 -16.12
N TYR A 426 -13.45 9.84 -16.87
CA TYR A 426 -12.98 8.56 -16.32
C TYR A 426 -11.51 8.66 -15.83
N ASP A 427 -11.22 9.63 -14.96
CA ASP A 427 -9.91 9.78 -14.30
C ASP A 427 -9.93 9.10 -12.92
N LEU A 428 -9.52 7.84 -12.88
CA LEU A 428 -9.47 7.04 -11.64
C LEU A 428 -8.45 7.57 -10.63
N VAL A 429 -7.39 8.24 -11.10
CA VAL A 429 -6.35 8.81 -10.24
C VAL A 429 -6.90 10.01 -9.48
N ALA A 430 -7.50 10.96 -10.18
CA ALA A 430 -8.14 12.12 -9.58
C ALA A 430 -9.32 11.70 -8.70
N GLY A 431 -10.17 10.78 -9.18
CA GLY A 431 -11.30 10.25 -8.43
C GLY A 431 -10.91 9.66 -7.09
N ALA A 432 -9.87 8.81 -7.07
CA ALA A 432 -9.37 8.19 -5.84
C ALA A 432 -8.85 9.24 -4.82
N ASN A 433 -8.08 10.23 -5.29
CA ASN A 433 -7.59 11.31 -4.44
C ASN A 433 -8.75 12.09 -3.79
N ILE A 434 -9.76 12.44 -4.60
CA ILE A 434 -10.91 13.22 -4.13
C ILE A 434 -11.77 12.41 -3.14
N VAL A 435 -12.04 11.12 -3.42
CA VAL A 435 -12.79 10.25 -2.49
C VAL A 435 -12.13 10.19 -1.12
N GLY A 436 -10.82 9.93 -1.08
CA GLY A 436 -10.08 9.89 0.18
C GLY A 436 -10.13 11.22 0.92
N PHE A 437 -9.90 12.32 0.18
CA PHE A 437 -9.96 13.67 0.75
C PHE A 437 -11.34 14.01 1.32
N GLN A 438 -12.42 13.83 0.55
CA GLN A 438 -13.76 14.24 0.98
C GLN A 438 -14.23 13.52 2.23
N LYS A 439 -13.97 12.22 2.36
CA LYS A 439 -14.34 11.47 3.57
C LYS A 439 -13.66 12.03 4.82
N VAL A 440 -12.38 12.36 4.72
CA VAL A 440 -11.65 12.98 5.84
C VAL A 440 -12.14 14.40 6.10
N ALA A 441 -12.34 15.19 5.05
CA ALA A 441 -12.86 16.55 5.14
C ALA A 441 -14.23 16.60 5.83
N ASP A 442 -15.17 15.75 5.41
CA ASP A 442 -16.51 15.66 5.98
C ASP A 442 -16.47 15.28 7.47
N ALA A 443 -15.61 14.32 7.84
CA ALA A 443 -15.43 13.93 9.23
C ALA A 443 -14.84 15.08 10.07
N MET A 444 -13.79 15.75 9.58
CA MET A 444 -13.18 16.91 10.25
C MET A 444 -14.17 18.08 10.39
N MET A 445 -14.99 18.33 9.36
CA MET A 445 -16.03 19.38 9.42
C MET A 445 -17.14 19.02 10.42
N ALA A 446 -17.57 17.77 10.47
CA ALA A 446 -18.61 17.30 11.38
C ALA A 446 -18.15 17.31 12.85
N GLN A 447 -16.89 17.02 13.11
CA GLN A 447 -16.31 16.99 14.46
C GLN A 447 -15.93 18.40 14.97
N GLY A 448 -15.81 19.38 14.07
CA GLY A 448 -15.47 20.75 14.43
C GLY A 448 -13.96 20.98 14.60
N ILE A 449 -13.59 21.84 15.55
CA ILE A 449 -12.21 22.19 15.86
C ILE A 449 -11.77 21.40 17.10
N PHE A 450 -10.71 20.60 16.97
CA PHE A 450 -10.11 19.84 18.08
C PHE A 450 -8.61 19.70 17.86
#